data_a7804bd8d0b2433bc93e8b33ea1709c4
#
_entry.id   a7804bd8d0b2433bc93e8b33ea1709c4
#
_cell.length_a   1.000
_cell.length_b   1.000
_cell.length_c   1.000
_cell.angle_alpha   90.00
_cell.angle_beta   90.00
_cell.angle_gamma   90.00
#
_symmetry.space_group_name_H-M   'P 1'
#
loop_
_entity.id
_entity.type
_entity.pdbx_description
1 polymer ?
#
loop_
_entity_poly.entity_id
_entity_poly.type
_entity_poly.pdbx_seq_one_letter_code
_entity_poly.pdbx_strand_id
1 'polypeptide(L)'
;VINVSDITKIQDLEGKIRRKLSEKGLQAKYTFADILHDSAVMKDTIREAKRYAASDANISIVGETGTGKELFAQSIHNASPRKNGPFVAINCAALPENLLESELFGYVEGAFTGTTKGGKMGLFEQAHGGTLFLDEIGEISPAIQTKLLRVLQEKEVRRIGDNKVISVNVRIISATNRNLRTMAEKGSFRRDLMYRLDVLRLFIPPLRKRENDALLIFDSFLRECAKTGEQLSSLEPDASVLLARCPFKGNIRELRNI
;
A
#
# COMPACT_ATOMS: atom_id res chain seq x y z
N VAL A 1 34.94 10.88 -12.97
CA VAL A 1 35.46 10.80 -11.59
C VAL A 1 34.47 11.54 -10.71
N ILE A 2 33.65 10.84 -9.93
CA ILE A 2 32.70 11.45 -8.98
C ILE A 2 33.52 11.93 -7.79
N ASN A 3 33.45 13.23 -7.49
CA ASN A 3 34.22 13.82 -6.40
C ASN A 3 33.50 13.57 -5.06
N VAL A 4 34.24 13.39 -3.96
CA VAL A 4 33.69 13.18 -2.60
C VAL A 4 32.73 14.29 -2.20
N SER A 5 32.98 15.54 -2.64
CA SER A 5 32.07 16.68 -2.42
C SER A 5 30.70 16.52 -3.11
N ASP A 6 30.61 15.79 -4.21
CA ASP A 6 29.36 15.57 -4.94
C ASP A 6 28.51 14.51 -4.21
N ILE A 7 29.17 13.49 -3.62
CA ILE A 7 28.49 12.45 -2.83
C ILE A 7 27.86 13.08 -1.58
N THR A 8 28.58 13.94 -0.89
CA THR A 8 28.07 14.63 0.32
C THR A 8 26.87 15.53 -0.01
N LYS A 9 26.93 16.27 -1.14
CA LYS A 9 25.80 17.10 -1.58
C LYS A 9 24.56 16.26 -1.95
N ILE A 10 24.77 15.10 -2.58
CA ILE A 10 23.67 14.17 -2.91
C ILE A 10 23.03 13.64 -1.62
N GLN A 11 23.82 13.21 -0.64
CA GLN A 11 23.32 12.74 0.66
C GLN A 11 22.56 13.82 1.43
N ASP A 12 23.04 15.06 1.43
CA ASP A 12 22.35 16.20 2.04
C ASP A 12 21.01 16.53 1.36
N LEU A 13 20.96 16.45 0.02
CA LEU A 13 19.72 16.64 -0.74
C LEU A 13 18.73 15.53 -0.48
N GLU A 14 19.17 14.27 -0.46
CA GLU A 14 18.33 13.12 -0.09
C GLU A 14 17.78 13.26 1.33
N GLY A 15 18.60 13.69 2.28
CA GLY A 15 18.17 13.95 3.66
C GLY A 15 17.10 15.03 3.75
N LYS A 16 17.26 16.15 3.01
CA LYS A 16 16.26 17.22 2.93
C LYS A 16 14.95 16.78 2.30
N ILE A 17 15.01 15.98 1.24
CA ILE A 17 13.83 15.41 0.58
C ILE A 17 13.09 14.49 1.54
N ARG A 18 13.79 13.55 2.19
CA ARG A 18 13.19 12.64 3.18
C ARG A 18 12.50 13.39 4.32
N ARG A 19 13.13 14.45 4.86
CA ARG A 19 12.52 15.27 5.92
C ARG A 19 11.22 15.91 5.44
N LYS A 20 11.20 16.53 4.25
CA LYS A 20 9.98 17.10 3.67
C LYS A 20 8.88 16.07 3.40
N LEU A 21 9.24 14.86 2.95
CA LEU A 21 8.27 13.77 2.76
C LEU A 21 7.71 13.27 4.09
N SER A 22 8.55 13.17 5.13
CA SER A 22 8.12 12.81 6.48
C SER A 22 7.16 13.83 7.08
N GLU A 23 7.47 15.13 6.97
CA GLU A 23 6.62 16.24 7.45
C GLU A 23 5.24 16.25 6.77
N LYS A 24 5.16 15.79 5.51
CA LYS A 24 3.91 15.65 4.76
C LYS A 24 3.22 14.29 4.96
N GLY A 25 3.79 13.37 5.74
CA GLY A 25 3.26 12.02 5.91
C GLY A 25 3.35 11.14 4.66
N LEU A 26 4.22 11.49 3.69
CA LEU A 26 4.38 10.79 2.41
C LEU A 26 5.58 9.83 2.40
N GLN A 27 5.99 9.33 3.57
CA GLN A 27 7.09 8.40 3.71
C GLN A 27 6.59 7.02 4.12
N ALA A 28 7.08 5.97 3.45
CA ALA A 28 6.86 4.59 3.89
C ALA A 28 7.66 4.32 5.18
N LYS A 29 6.99 3.81 6.21
CA LYS A 29 7.55 3.58 7.56
C LYS A 29 8.12 2.19 7.71
N TYR A 30 7.48 1.19 7.07
CA TYR A 30 7.77 -0.23 7.28
C TYR A 30 8.70 -0.81 6.23
N THR A 31 9.48 -1.79 6.66
CA THR A 31 10.39 -2.59 5.83
C THR A 31 10.05 -4.07 5.95
N PHE A 32 10.68 -4.93 5.17
CA PHE A 32 10.52 -6.38 5.31
C PHE A 32 10.98 -6.93 6.67
N ALA A 33 11.80 -6.20 7.42
CA ALA A 33 12.22 -6.58 8.77
C ALA A 33 11.09 -6.43 9.80
N ASP A 34 10.10 -5.58 9.51
CA ASP A 34 8.94 -5.36 10.38
C ASP A 34 7.84 -6.42 10.18
N ILE A 35 7.98 -7.30 9.18
CA ILE A 35 7.05 -8.40 8.93
C ILE A 35 7.43 -9.60 9.80
N LEU A 36 6.76 -9.76 10.93
CA LEU A 36 6.96 -10.92 11.82
C LEU A 36 6.48 -12.20 11.14
N HIS A 37 7.38 -13.18 11.02
CA HIS A 37 7.09 -14.45 10.40
C HIS A 37 8.12 -15.51 10.77
N ASP A 38 7.69 -16.77 10.79
CA ASP A 38 8.57 -17.94 10.87
C ASP A 38 8.17 -19.02 9.88
N SER A 39 6.90 -19.04 9.47
CA SER A 39 6.37 -20.01 8.52
C SER A 39 7.09 -20.01 7.17
N ALA A 40 7.25 -21.18 6.57
CA ALA A 40 7.90 -21.35 5.27
C ALA A 40 7.15 -20.57 4.17
N VAL A 41 5.82 -20.58 4.20
CA VAL A 41 4.98 -19.88 3.21
C VAL A 41 5.18 -18.37 3.24
N MET A 42 5.40 -17.77 4.41
CA MET A 42 5.70 -16.34 4.52
C MET A 42 7.12 -16.01 4.09
N LYS A 43 8.09 -16.87 4.40
CA LYS A 43 9.47 -16.73 3.89
C LYS A 43 9.51 -16.69 2.37
N ASP A 44 8.73 -17.55 1.71
CA ASP A 44 8.60 -17.56 0.25
C ASP A 44 7.89 -16.32 -0.29
N THR A 45 6.77 -15.92 0.33
CA THR A 45 6.04 -14.69 -0.03
C THR A 45 6.94 -13.45 0.07
N ILE A 46 7.73 -13.32 1.13
CA ILE A 46 8.67 -12.21 1.31
C ILE A 46 9.79 -12.26 0.27
N ARG A 47 10.31 -13.44 -0.05
CA ARG A 47 11.33 -13.61 -1.11
C ARG A 47 10.80 -13.15 -2.45
N GLU A 48 9.58 -13.52 -2.79
CA GLU A 48 8.90 -13.08 -4.01
C GLU A 48 8.67 -11.56 -4.01
N ALA A 49 8.18 -10.99 -2.91
CA ALA A 49 7.97 -9.55 -2.75
C ALA A 49 9.29 -8.75 -2.93
N LYS A 50 10.41 -9.25 -2.39
CA LYS A 50 11.75 -8.63 -2.60
C LYS A 50 12.18 -8.66 -4.07
N ARG A 51 11.90 -9.75 -4.80
CA ARG A 51 12.15 -9.82 -6.25
C ARG A 51 11.31 -8.80 -7.02
N TYR A 52 10.03 -8.66 -6.67
CA TYR A 52 9.13 -7.69 -7.28
C TYR A 52 9.50 -6.25 -6.96
N ALA A 53 10.05 -6.00 -5.77
CA ALA A 53 10.52 -4.67 -5.38
C ALA A 53 11.60 -4.10 -6.32
N ALA A 54 12.49 -4.95 -6.84
CA ALA A 54 13.55 -4.56 -7.76
C ALA A 54 13.05 -4.10 -9.14
N SER A 55 11.82 -4.48 -9.52
CA SER A 55 11.18 -4.07 -10.78
C SER A 55 10.39 -2.77 -10.61
N ASP A 56 10.24 -1.99 -11.68
CA ASP A 56 9.36 -0.82 -11.72
C ASP A 56 7.92 -1.17 -12.18
N ALA A 57 7.64 -2.44 -12.42
CA ALA A 57 6.32 -2.92 -12.81
C ALA A 57 5.28 -2.71 -11.69
N ASN A 58 4.01 -2.56 -12.08
CA ASN A 58 2.89 -2.50 -11.15
C ASN A 58 2.74 -3.83 -10.42
N ILE A 59 2.35 -3.76 -9.14
CA ILE A 59 2.15 -4.95 -8.28
C ILE A 59 0.72 -4.97 -7.78
N SER A 60 0.10 -6.15 -7.87
CA SER A 60 -1.20 -6.44 -7.27
C SER A 60 -1.01 -7.36 -6.05
N ILE A 61 -1.29 -6.84 -4.86
CA ILE A 61 -1.23 -7.60 -3.61
C ILE A 61 -2.62 -8.17 -3.32
N VAL A 62 -2.75 -9.48 -3.34
CA VAL A 62 -4.00 -10.19 -3.08
C VAL A 62 -3.92 -10.88 -1.72
N GLY A 63 -4.91 -10.65 -0.88
CA GLY A 63 -4.98 -11.30 0.43
C GLY A 63 -6.23 -10.89 1.20
N GLU A 64 -6.63 -11.72 2.14
CA GLU A 64 -7.78 -11.44 3.01
C GLU A 64 -7.58 -10.14 3.80
N THR A 65 -8.69 -9.58 4.30
CA THR A 65 -8.64 -8.41 5.17
C THR A 65 -7.85 -8.73 6.44
N GLY A 66 -6.99 -7.80 6.88
CA GLY A 66 -6.18 -7.97 8.09
C GLY A 66 -4.92 -8.82 7.95
N THR A 67 -4.51 -9.22 6.72
CA THR A 67 -3.29 -10.02 6.47
C THR A 67 -2.00 -9.21 6.44
N GLY A 68 -2.06 -7.86 6.43
CA GLY A 68 -0.90 -6.99 6.38
C GLY A 68 -0.52 -6.48 4.99
N LYS A 69 -1.47 -6.37 4.05
CA LYS A 69 -1.22 -5.90 2.67
C LYS A 69 -0.49 -4.56 2.60
N GLU A 70 -0.86 -3.59 3.44
CA GLU A 70 -0.19 -2.28 3.50
C GLU A 70 1.27 -2.39 3.96
N LEU A 71 1.55 -3.26 4.95
CA LEU A 71 2.91 -3.51 5.43
C LEU A 71 3.81 -4.02 4.31
N PHE A 72 3.29 -4.93 3.46
CA PHE A 72 3.99 -5.38 2.27
C PHE A 72 4.18 -4.27 1.23
N ALA A 73 3.16 -3.43 0.97
CA ALA A 73 3.26 -2.34 0.02
C ALA A 73 4.35 -1.34 0.40
N GLN A 74 4.41 -0.94 1.67
CA GLN A 74 5.46 -0.07 2.20
C GLN A 74 6.85 -0.73 2.15
N SER A 75 6.95 -2.02 2.52
CA SER A 75 8.20 -2.78 2.46
C SER A 75 8.74 -2.90 1.02
N ILE A 76 7.85 -3.14 0.05
CA ILE A 76 8.19 -3.19 -1.38
C ILE A 76 8.70 -1.83 -1.85
N HIS A 77 8.04 -0.73 -1.47
CA HIS A 77 8.50 0.61 -1.82
C HIS A 77 9.90 0.88 -1.24
N ASN A 78 10.12 0.61 0.05
CA ASN A 78 11.39 0.84 0.73
C ASN A 78 12.54 -0.03 0.19
N ALA A 79 12.22 -1.18 -0.42
CA ALA A 79 13.21 -2.04 -1.09
C ALA A 79 13.36 -1.76 -2.59
N SER A 80 12.65 -0.77 -3.15
CA SER A 80 12.63 -0.47 -4.58
C SER A 80 13.62 0.63 -4.97
N PRO A 81 13.90 0.81 -6.28
CA PRO A 81 14.65 1.96 -6.77
C PRO A 81 14.00 3.32 -6.41
N ARG A 82 12.68 3.32 -6.11
CA ARG A 82 11.91 4.52 -5.75
C ARG A 82 11.85 4.82 -4.24
N LYS A 83 12.64 4.13 -3.41
CA LYS A 83 12.65 4.24 -1.94
C LYS A 83 12.86 5.66 -1.39
N ASN A 84 13.47 6.54 -2.17
CA ASN A 84 13.70 7.95 -1.81
C ASN A 84 12.60 8.88 -2.33
N GLY A 85 11.65 8.37 -3.11
CA GLY A 85 10.48 9.10 -3.60
C GLY A 85 9.30 9.03 -2.61
N PRO A 86 8.20 9.75 -2.90
CA PRO A 86 7.01 9.71 -2.08
C PRO A 86 6.33 8.33 -2.11
N PHE A 87 5.83 7.91 -0.94
CA PHE A 87 4.87 6.82 -0.80
C PHE A 87 3.53 7.41 -0.42
N VAL A 88 2.58 7.40 -1.34
CA VAL A 88 1.24 7.95 -1.14
C VAL A 88 0.27 6.79 -1.05
N ALA A 89 -0.53 6.73 0.00
CA ALA A 89 -1.50 5.65 0.23
C ALA A 89 -2.93 6.18 0.29
N ILE A 90 -3.86 5.44 -0.29
CA ILE A 90 -5.29 5.70 -0.17
C ILE A 90 -6.05 4.38 -0.09
N ASN A 91 -7.05 4.34 0.80
CA ASN A 91 -8.03 3.26 0.83
C ASN A 91 -9.24 3.67 -0.02
N CYS A 92 -9.47 2.96 -1.12
CA CYS A 92 -10.52 3.28 -2.08
C CYS A 92 -11.94 3.01 -1.55
N ALA A 93 -12.08 2.16 -0.52
CA ALA A 93 -13.37 1.89 0.12
C ALA A 93 -13.73 2.88 1.23
N ALA A 94 -12.78 3.68 1.72
CA ALA A 94 -12.99 4.59 2.84
C ALA A 94 -13.71 5.89 2.46
N LEU A 95 -13.79 6.23 1.18
CA LEU A 95 -14.30 7.50 0.70
C LEU A 95 -15.48 7.28 -0.27
N PRO A 96 -16.51 8.16 -0.23
CA PRO A 96 -17.50 8.25 -1.29
C PRO A 96 -16.85 8.52 -2.65
N GLU A 97 -17.46 8.06 -3.74
CA GLU A 97 -16.92 8.12 -5.11
C GLU A 97 -16.40 9.50 -5.50
N ASN A 98 -17.20 10.56 -5.31
CA ASN A 98 -16.83 11.92 -5.67
C ASN A 98 -15.61 12.43 -4.89
N LEU A 99 -15.48 12.05 -3.61
CA LEU A 99 -14.33 12.40 -2.79
C LEU A 99 -13.09 11.61 -3.24
N LEU A 100 -13.23 10.31 -3.48
CA LEU A 100 -12.15 9.47 -3.99
C LEU A 100 -11.62 9.99 -5.32
N GLU A 101 -12.51 10.41 -6.22
CA GLU A 101 -12.13 10.99 -7.51
C GLU A 101 -11.33 12.28 -7.32
N SER A 102 -11.83 13.20 -6.49
CA SER A 102 -11.16 14.47 -6.20
C SER A 102 -9.83 14.30 -5.48
N GLU A 103 -9.68 13.30 -4.60
CA GLU A 103 -8.39 12.96 -4.00
C GLU A 103 -7.41 12.41 -5.03
N LEU A 104 -7.81 11.44 -5.83
CA LEU A 104 -6.92 10.80 -6.80
C LEU A 104 -6.40 11.76 -7.86
N PHE A 105 -7.31 12.54 -8.49
CA PHE A 105 -6.98 13.33 -9.67
C PHE A 105 -6.80 14.82 -9.39
N GLY A 106 -7.25 15.32 -8.21
CA GLY A 106 -7.24 16.73 -7.87
C GLY A 106 -8.33 17.52 -8.60
N TYR A 107 -8.44 18.80 -8.28
CA TYR A 107 -9.40 19.72 -8.91
C TYR A 107 -8.87 21.15 -8.97
N VAL A 108 -9.41 21.95 -9.86
CA VAL A 108 -9.19 23.39 -9.91
C VAL A 108 -10.30 24.15 -9.17
N GLU A 109 -10.01 25.37 -8.79
CA GLU A 109 -11.00 26.26 -8.19
C GLU A 109 -12.23 26.39 -9.08
N GLY A 110 -13.43 26.27 -8.48
CA GLY A 110 -14.69 26.35 -9.22
C GLY A 110 -15.13 25.07 -9.95
N ALA A 111 -14.41 23.96 -9.82
CA ALA A 111 -14.78 22.69 -10.46
C ALA A 111 -16.13 22.12 -9.97
N PHE A 112 -16.48 22.39 -8.71
CA PHE A 112 -17.76 22.05 -8.09
C PHE A 112 -18.00 22.92 -6.86
N THR A 113 -19.20 22.87 -6.26
CA THR A 113 -19.54 23.64 -5.05
C THR A 113 -18.71 23.14 -3.87
N GLY A 114 -18.06 24.07 -3.15
CA GLY A 114 -17.20 23.75 -1.99
C GLY A 114 -15.72 23.54 -2.29
N THR A 115 -15.25 23.86 -3.51
CA THR A 115 -13.82 23.86 -3.82
C THR A 115 -13.06 24.91 -3.03
N THR A 116 -11.82 24.58 -2.64
CA THR A 116 -10.91 25.53 -1.98
C THR A 116 -10.31 26.51 -3.00
N LYS A 117 -10.02 27.76 -2.56
CA LYS A 117 -9.26 28.73 -3.38
C LYS A 117 -7.93 28.13 -3.81
N GLY A 118 -7.63 28.20 -5.13
CA GLY A 118 -6.44 27.61 -5.73
C GLY A 118 -6.54 26.13 -6.08
N GLY A 119 -7.68 25.47 -5.80
CA GLY A 119 -7.87 24.04 -6.10
C GLY A 119 -7.08 23.09 -5.19
N LYS A 120 -6.96 21.83 -5.59
CA LYS A 120 -6.22 20.79 -4.85
C LYS A 120 -5.41 19.90 -5.80
N MET A 121 -4.16 19.66 -5.44
CA MET A 121 -3.29 18.70 -6.12
C MET A 121 -3.76 17.28 -5.82
N GLY A 122 -3.89 16.44 -6.86
CA GLY A 122 -4.28 15.04 -6.72
C GLY A 122 -3.15 14.13 -6.22
N LEU A 123 -3.52 12.93 -5.73
CA LEU A 123 -2.56 11.96 -5.21
C LEU A 123 -1.61 11.43 -6.29
N PHE A 124 -2.05 11.35 -7.56
CA PHE A 124 -1.15 11.03 -8.68
C PHE A 124 -0.03 12.04 -8.85
N GLU A 125 -0.33 13.33 -8.73
CA GLU A 125 0.68 14.39 -8.78
C GLU A 125 1.61 14.33 -7.55
N GLN A 126 1.04 14.08 -6.35
CA GLN A 126 1.82 13.96 -5.10
C GLN A 126 2.76 12.75 -5.12
N ALA A 127 2.37 11.66 -5.79
CA ALA A 127 3.16 10.43 -5.91
C ALA A 127 4.21 10.49 -7.04
N HIS A 128 4.34 11.63 -7.74
CA HIS A 128 5.29 11.76 -8.85
C HIS A 128 6.73 11.41 -8.43
N GLY A 129 7.39 10.56 -9.19
CA GLY A 129 8.73 10.04 -8.87
C GLY A 129 8.75 8.93 -7.81
N GLY A 130 7.59 8.56 -7.24
CA GLY A 130 7.44 7.59 -6.16
C GLY A 130 6.44 6.48 -6.46
N THR A 131 5.68 6.12 -5.43
CA THR A 131 4.71 5.03 -5.45
C THR A 131 3.34 5.49 -4.94
N LEU A 132 2.27 5.15 -5.65
CA LEU A 132 0.89 5.28 -5.19
C LEU A 132 0.36 3.90 -4.80
N PHE A 133 -0.04 3.75 -3.54
CA PHE A 133 -0.67 2.54 -3.02
C PHE A 133 -2.19 2.73 -2.99
N LEU A 134 -2.89 1.85 -3.73
CA LEU A 134 -4.35 1.82 -3.85
C LEU A 134 -4.88 0.60 -3.08
N ASP A 135 -5.29 0.81 -1.83
CA ASP A 135 -5.89 -0.29 -1.06
C ASP A 135 -7.36 -0.46 -1.42
N GLU A 136 -7.85 -1.70 -1.34
CA GLU A 136 -9.21 -2.13 -1.72
C GLU A 136 -9.62 -1.65 -3.13
N ILE A 137 -8.72 -1.83 -4.11
CA ILE A 137 -8.92 -1.39 -5.50
C ILE A 137 -10.16 -2.01 -6.17
N GLY A 138 -10.63 -3.14 -5.68
CA GLY A 138 -11.86 -3.78 -6.15
C GLY A 138 -13.16 -3.01 -5.84
N GLU A 139 -13.10 -1.95 -5.05
CA GLU A 139 -14.26 -1.16 -4.65
C GLU A 139 -14.51 0.08 -5.51
N ILE A 140 -13.61 0.42 -6.44
CA ILE A 140 -13.74 1.62 -7.27
C ILE A 140 -14.86 1.50 -8.32
N SER A 141 -15.58 2.59 -8.53
CA SER A 141 -16.66 2.67 -9.53
C SER A 141 -16.14 2.57 -10.97
N PRO A 142 -17.01 2.20 -11.93
CA PRO A 142 -16.64 2.15 -13.35
C PRO A 142 -16.10 3.49 -13.90
N ALA A 143 -16.59 4.62 -13.37
CA ALA A 143 -16.11 5.95 -13.77
C ALA A 143 -14.64 6.16 -13.36
N ILE A 144 -14.30 5.84 -12.11
CA ILE A 144 -12.92 5.91 -11.60
C ILE A 144 -12.03 4.90 -12.33
N GLN A 145 -12.51 3.68 -12.61
CA GLN A 145 -11.77 2.68 -13.39
C GLN A 145 -11.32 3.23 -14.74
N THR A 146 -12.22 3.94 -15.44
CA THR A 146 -11.92 4.53 -16.75
C THR A 146 -10.85 5.62 -16.66
N LYS A 147 -10.91 6.49 -15.66
CA LYS A 147 -9.92 7.55 -15.44
C LYS A 147 -8.57 6.98 -15.04
N LEU A 148 -8.58 5.99 -14.13
CA LEU A 148 -7.37 5.30 -13.68
C LEU A 148 -6.65 4.60 -14.85
N LEU A 149 -7.41 3.92 -15.72
CA LEU A 149 -6.84 3.28 -16.91
C LEU A 149 -6.09 4.29 -17.79
N ARG A 150 -6.67 5.47 -18.06
CA ARG A 150 -6.02 6.53 -18.85
C ARG A 150 -4.70 6.96 -18.22
N VAL A 151 -4.68 7.21 -16.90
CA VAL A 151 -3.44 7.60 -16.20
C VAL A 151 -2.37 6.51 -16.31
N LEU A 152 -2.75 5.24 -16.21
CA LEU A 152 -1.82 4.11 -16.32
C LEU A 152 -1.26 3.93 -17.74
N GLN A 153 -2.04 4.30 -18.76
CA GLN A 153 -1.65 4.18 -20.17
C GLN A 153 -0.83 5.36 -20.66
N GLU A 154 -1.32 6.56 -20.39
CA GLU A 154 -0.80 7.82 -20.94
C GLU A 154 0.29 8.43 -20.04
N LYS A 155 0.37 8.01 -18.76
CA LYS A 155 1.24 8.63 -17.75
C LYS A 155 0.94 10.12 -17.55
N GLU A 156 -0.32 10.48 -17.70
CA GLU A 156 -0.83 11.83 -17.60
C GLU A 156 -2.08 11.89 -16.74
N VAL A 157 -2.23 12.97 -16.00
CA VAL A 157 -3.43 13.26 -15.19
C VAL A 157 -4.00 14.62 -15.58
N ARG A 158 -5.33 14.75 -15.48
CA ARG A 158 -6.04 16.03 -15.61
C ARG A 158 -6.84 16.27 -14.34
N ARG A 159 -6.73 17.45 -13.78
CA ARG A 159 -7.55 17.83 -12.63
C ARG A 159 -9.01 18.00 -13.03
N ILE A 160 -9.90 17.72 -12.10
CA ILE A 160 -11.34 17.93 -12.31
C ILE A 160 -11.59 19.41 -12.58
N GLY A 161 -12.34 19.71 -13.65
CA GLY A 161 -12.60 21.08 -14.09
C GLY A 161 -11.48 21.73 -14.91
N ASP A 162 -10.40 21.01 -15.25
CA ASP A 162 -9.29 21.53 -16.04
C ASP A 162 -9.02 20.68 -17.30
N ASN A 163 -8.55 21.34 -18.35
CA ASN A 163 -8.08 20.68 -19.57
C ASN A 163 -6.56 20.51 -19.60
N LYS A 164 -5.85 21.08 -18.62
CA LYS A 164 -4.38 20.99 -18.56
C LYS A 164 -3.94 19.57 -18.28
N VAL A 165 -3.05 19.06 -19.11
CA VAL A 165 -2.42 17.75 -18.95
C VAL A 165 -1.17 17.90 -18.09
N ILE A 166 -1.05 17.02 -17.10
CA ILE A 166 0.08 16.97 -16.17
C ILE A 166 0.72 15.60 -16.29
N SER A 167 1.97 15.54 -16.74
CA SER A 167 2.72 14.28 -16.83
C SER A 167 3.10 13.76 -15.46
N VAL A 168 2.87 12.47 -15.21
CA VAL A 168 3.16 11.81 -13.93
C VAL A 168 3.96 10.51 -14.15
N ASN A 169 5.00 10.33 -13.36
CA ASN A 169 5.77 9.09 -13.32
C ASN A 169 5.55 8.41 -11.97
N VAL A 170 4.56 7.54 -11.88
CA VAL A 170 4.13 6.90 -10.64
C VAL A 170 4.12 5.39 -10.82
N ARG A 171 4.73 4.67 -9.87
CA ARG A 171 4.59 3.22 -9.74
C ARG A 171 3.33 2.92 -8.95
N ILE A 172 2.51 1.96 -9.41
CA ILE A 172 1.30 1.55 -8.71
C ILE A 172 1.54 0.25 -7.96
N ILE A 173 1.16 0.26 -6.68
CA ILE A 173 0.93 -0.96 -5.90
C ILE A 173 -0.54 -0.96 -5.53
N SER A 174 -1.29 -1.96 -5.97
CA SER A 174 -2.71 -2.13 -5.64
C SER A 174 -2.91 -3.27 -4.67
N ALA A 175 -3.90 -3.19 -3.79
CA ALA A 175 -4.26 -4.27 -2.88
C ALA A 175 -5.76 -4.54 -2.93
N THR A 176 -6.15 -5.81 -2.76
CA THR A 176 -7.54 -6.22 -2.72
C THR A 176 -7.71 -7.58 -2.04
N ASN A 177 -8.86 -7.78 -1.40
CA ASN A 177 -9.33 -9.09 -0.95
C ASN A 177 -10.25 -9.77 -1.99
N ARG A 178 -10.62 -9.08 -3.07
CA ARG A 178 -11.51 -9.58 -4.12
C ARG A 178 -10.74 -10.22 -5.28
N ASN A 179 -11.37 -11.14 -5.97
CA ASN A 179 -10.83 -11.71 -7.20
C ASN A 179 -11.18 -10.81 -8.40
N LEU A 180 -10.23 -9.97 -8.81
CA LEU A 180 -10.42 -9.04 -9.94
C LEU A 180 -10.73 -9.76 -11.26
N ARG A 181 -10.26 -10.99 -11.47
CA ARG A 181 -10.56 -11.76 -12.68
C ARG A 181 -12.04 -12.14 -12.74
N THR A 182 -12.58 -12.68 -11.65
CA THR A 182 -14.01 -12.98 -11.54
C THR A 182 -14.87 -11.73 -11.67
N MET A 183 -14.41 -10.60 -11.11
CA MET A 183 -15.11 -9.31 -11.27
C MET A 183 -15.10 -8.83 -12.73
N ALA A 184 -13.99 -9.02 -13.43
CA ALA A 184 -13.88 -8.67 -14.86
C ALA A 184 -14.74 -9.58 -15.75
N GLU A 185 -14.86 -10.86 -15.40
CA GLU A 185 -15.77 -11.79 -16.08
C GLU A 185 -17.24 -11.39 -15.90
N LYS A 186 -17.60 -10.91 -14.71
CA LYS A 186 -18.95 -10.40 -14.37
C LYS A 186 -19.23 -8.98 -14.86
N GLY A 187 -18.25 -8.30 -15.47
CA GLY A 187 -18.38 -6.94 -15.98
C GLY A 187 -18.36 -5.84 -14.92
N SER A 188 -18.12 -6.17 -13.63
CA SER A 188 -18.02 -5.19 -12.53
C SER A 188 -16.62 -4.55 -12.42
N PHE A 189 -15.63 -5.10 -13.10
CA PHE A 189 -14.29 -4.53 -13.23
C PHE A 189 -13.82 -4.61 -14.68
N ARG A 190 -13.13 -3.58 -15.18
CA ARG A 190 -12.65 -3.56 -16.56
C ARG A 190 -11.46 -4.50 -16.74
N ARG A 191 -11.49 -5.33 -17.78
CA ARG A 191 -10.38 -6.26 -18.11
C ARG A 191 -9.08 -5.54 -18.44
N ASP A 192 -9.18 -4.45 -19.20
CA ASP A 192 -8.02 -3.65 -19.60
C ASP A 192 -7.29 -3.04 -18.40
N LEU A 193 -8.03 -2.50 -17.44
CA LEU A 193 -7.49 -1.98 -16.19
C LEU A 193 -6.86 -3.11 -15.35
N MET A 194 -7.56 -4.24 -15.23
CA MET A 194 -7.04 -5.40 -14.48
C MET A 194 -5.66 -5.82 -15.01
N TYR A 195 -5.48 -5.97 -16.32
CA TYR A 195 -4.18 -6.36 -16.89
C TYR A 195 -3.07 -5.31 -16.67
N ARG A 196 -3.42 -4.04 -16.52
CA ARG A 196 -2.45 -2.97 -16.22
C ARG A 196 -2.05 -2.94 -14.74
N LEU A 197 -2.94 -3.34 -13.84
CA LEU A 197 -2.67 -3.42 -12.40
C LEU A 197 -1.98 -4.72 -12.00
N ASP A 198 -2.43 -5.86 -12.56
CA ASP A 198 -2.04 -7.22 -12.17
C ASP A 198 -0.86 -7.75 -13.02
N VAL A 199 0.20 -6.92 -13.16
CA VAL A 199 1.42 -7.30 -13.90
C VAL A 199 2.25 -8.28 -13.09
N LEU A 200 2.50 -7.95 -11.82
CA LEU A 200 3.13 -8.84 -10.85
C LEU A 200 2.13 -9.08 -9.72
N ARG A 201 1.76 -10.33 -9.51
CA ARG A 201 0.79 -10.70 -8.48
C ARG A 201 1.50 -11.28 -7.28
N LEU A 202 1.29 -10.68 -6.11
CA LEU A 202 1.75 -11.18 -4.82
C LEU A 202 0.54 -11.67 -4.01
N PHE A 203 0.57 -12.90 -3.59
CA PHE A 203 -0.46 -13.46 -2.72
C PHE A 203 0.04 -13.51 -1.27
N ILE A 204 -0.70 -12.86 -0.35
CA ILE A 204 -0.43 -12.93 1.09
C ILE A 204 -1.33 -14.02 1.69
N PRO A 205 -0.75 -15.10 2.23
CA PRO A 205 -1.53 -16.17 2.82
C PRO A 205 -2.27 -15.68 4.08
N PRO A 206 -3.50 -16.19 4.34
CA PRO A 206 -4.21 -15.88 5.58
C PRO A 206 -3.50 -16.51 6.79
N LEU A 207 -3.70 -15.93 7.98
CA LEU A 207 -2.98 -16.31 9.22
C LEU A 207 -3.11 -17.80 9.54
N ARG A 208 -4.27 -18.41 9.34
CA ARG A 208 -4.53 -19.85 9.51
C ARG A 208 -3.68 -20.77 8.62
N LYS A 209 -3.00 -20.24 7.61
CA LYS A 209 -2.07 -20.97 6.73
C LYS A 209 -0.61 -20.65 7.01
N ARG A 210 -0.33 -19.91 8.08
CA ARG A 210 1.02 -19.46 8.44
C ARG A 210 1.60 -20.19 9.66
N GLU A 211 1.23 -21.46 9.85
CA GLU A 211 1.78 -22.29 10.93
C GLU A 211 1.78 -21.56 12.30
N ASN A 212 2.97 -21.36 12.87
CA ASN A 212 3.17 -20.75 14.18
C ASN A 212 3.22 -19.21 14.17
N ASP A 213 3.04 -18.55 13.03
CA ASP A 213 3.12 -17.08 12.95
C ASP A 213 2.13 -16.38 13.87
N ALA A 214 0.96 -17.00 14.14
CA ALA A 214 -0.03 -16.45 15.06
C ALA A 214 0.54 -16.27 16.47
N LEU A 215 1.24 -17.28 16.99
CA LEU A 215 1.88 -17.24 18.32
C LEU A 215 3.00 -16.19 18.36
N LEU A 216 3.85 -16.16 17.34
CA LEU A 216 4.95 -15.20 17.21
C LEU A 216 4.45 -13.74 17.21
N ILE A 217 3.39 -13.47 16.42
CA ILE A 217 2.80 -12.15 16.33
C ILE A 217 2.10 -11.74 17.61
N PHE A 218 1.38 -12.66 18.24
CA PHE A 218 0.71 -12.42 19.52
C PHE A 218 1.71 -12.12 20.64
N ASP A 219 2.79 -12.88 20.75
CA ASP A 219 3.87 -12.62 21.71
C ASP A 219 4.48 -11.22 21.52
N SER A 220 4.63 -10.79 20.27
CA SER A 220 5.08 -9.41 19.97
C SER A 220 4.09 -8.36 20.47
N PHE A 221 2.79 -8.57 20.34
CA PHE A 221 1.77 -7.65 20.87
C PHE A 221 1.79 -7.61 22.38
N LEU A 222 1.93 -8.75 23.05
CA LEU A 222 2.08 -8.80 24.51
C LEU A 222 3.29 -8.00 24.99
N ARG A 223 4.43 -8.13 24.32
CA ARG A 223 5.64 -7.35 24.64
C ARG A 223 5.46 -5.86 24.38
N GLU A 224 4.68 -5.46 23.39
CA GLU A 224 4.34 -4.06 23.13
C GLU A 224 3.49 -3.50 24.27
N CYS A 225 2.47 -4.21 24.73
CA CYS A 225 1.63 -3.84 25.87
C CYS A 225 2.43 -3.79 27.19
N ALA A 226 3.33 -4.73 27.43
CA ALA A 226 4.17 -4.73 28.63
C ALA A 226 5.08 -3.47 28.75
N LYS A 227 5.50 -2.88 27.63
CA LYS A 227 6.26 -1.61 27.63
C LYS A 227 5.43 -0.42 28.07
N THR A 228 4.10 -0.49 28.01
CA THR A 228 3.17 0.55 28.47
C THR A 228 2.85 0.49 29.96
N GLY A 229 3.48 -0.42 30.71
CA GLY A 229 3.36 -0.54 32.16
C GLY A 229 2.34 -1.58 32.66
N GLU A 230 1.74 -2.34 31.75
CA GLU A 230 0.87 -3.47 32.12
C GLU A 230 1.72 -4.70 32.41
N GLN A 231 1.52 -5.32 33.62
CA GLN A 231 2.11 -6.63 33.94
C GLN A 231 1.39 -7.71 33.14
N LEU A 232 1.94 -8.10 32.00
CA LEU A 232 1.42 -9.21 31.22
C LEU A 232 2.13 -10.50 31.62
N SER A 233 1.35 -11.48 32.07
CA SER A 233 1.79 -12.85 32.28
C SER A 233 2.17 -13.49 30.95
N SER A 234 3.12 -14.41 30.95
CA SER A 234 3.38 -15.27 29.78
C SER A 234 2.12 -16.07 29.44
N LEU A 235 1.91 -16.32 28.14
CA LEU A 235 0.82 -17.19 27.70
C LEU A 235 0.92 -18.56 28.39
N GLU A 236 -0.18 -18.99 29.02
CA GLU A 236 -0.27 -20.35 29.53
C GLU A 236 -0.22 -21.37 28.38
N PRO A 237 0.33 -22.57 28.58
CA PRO A 237 0.45 -23.59 27.53
C PRO A 237 -0.88 -23.91 26.85
N ASP A 238 -1.97 -24.01 27.61
CA ASP A 238 -3.31 -24.29 27.08
C ASP A 238 -3.85 -23.15 26.20
N ALA A 239 -3.61 -21.91 26.57
CA ALA A 239 -3.96 -20.74 25.78
C ALA A 239 -3.17 -20.71 24.46
N SER A 240 -1.90 -21.10 24.47
CA SER A 240 -1.07 -21.21 23.26
C SER A 240 -1.62 -22.23 22.27
N VAL A 241 -2.09 -23.38 22.76
CA VAL A 241 -2.71 -24.43 21.94
C VAL A 241 -4.02 -23.95 21.31
N LEU A 242 -4.85 -23.25 22.07
CA LEU A 242 -6.11 -22.68 21.58
C LEU A 242 -5.85 -21.62 20.52
N LEU A 243 -4.90 -20.74 20.76
CA LEU A 243 -4.52 -19.66 19.85
C LEU A 243 -3.98 -20.22 18.51
N ALA A 244 -3.15 -21.25 18.57
CA ALA A 244 -2.62 -21.91 17.36
C ALA A 244 -3.71 -22.58 16.51
N ARG A 245 -4.81 -23.02 17.11
CA ARG A 245 -5.95 -23.68 16.42
C ARG A 245 -7.03 -22.70 15.97
N CYS A 246 -6.99 -21.45 16.40
CA CYS A 246 -7.99 -20.46 16.06
C CYS A 246 -7.91 -20.11 14.56
N PRO A 247 -9.01 -20.10 13.81
CA PRO A 247 -8.99 -19.84 12.38
C PRO A 247 -8.74 -18.37 12.02
N PHE A 248 -8.85 -17.44 12.97
CA PHE A 248 -8.66 -15.98 12.78
C PHE A 248 -9.19 -15.46 11.45
N LYS A 249 -10.51 -15.43 11.30
CA LYS A 249 -11.16 -14.96 10.06
C LYS A 249 -10.80 -13.51 9.71
N GLY A 250 -10.56 -12.66 10.71
CA GLY A 250 -10.04 -11.31 10.59
C GLY A 250 -8.51 -11.21 10.57
N ASN A 251 -7.80 -12.35 10.52
CA ASN A 251 -6.34 -12.45 10.44
C ASN A 251 -5.63 -11.69 11.58
N ILE A 252 -4.54 -10.95 11.28
CA ILE A 252 -3.75 -10.22 12.27
C ILE A 252 -4.55 -9.10 12.94
N ARG A 253 -5.55 -8.51 12.22
CA ARG A 253 -6.41 -7.48 12.82
C ARG A 253 -7.28 -8.05 13.93
N GLU A 254 -7.82 -9.25 13.76
CA GLU A 254 -8.57 -9.96 14.82
C GLU A 254 -7.64 -10.36 15.96
N LEU A 255 -6.46 -10.93 15.66
CA LEU A 255 -5.47 -11.33 16.64
C LEU A 255 -5.02 -10.18 17.57
N ARG A 256 -4.97 -8.95 17.04
CA ARG A 256 -4.59 -7.76 17.83
C ARG A 256 -5.68 -7.30 18.81
N ASN A 257 -6.93 -7.70 18.59
CA ASN A 257 -8.08 -7.28 19.39
C ASN A 257 -8.43 -8.28 20.51
N ILE A 258 -7.68 -9.35 20.64
CA ILE A 258 -7.77 -10.33 21.71
C ILE A 258 -6.89 -9.88 22.88
#